data_59e708931fd0ce6a5a2db48287d59d01
#
_entry.id   59e708931fd0ce6a5a2db48287d59d01
#
_cell.length_a   1.000
_cell.length_b   1.000
_cell.length_c   1.000
_cell.angle_alpha   90.00
_cell.angle_beta   90.00
_cell.angle_gamma   90.00
#
_symmetry.space_group_name_H-M   'P 1'
#
loop_
_entity.id
_entity.type
_entity.pdbx_description
1 polymer ?
#
loop_
_entity_poly.entity_id
_entity_poly.type
_entity_poly.pdbx_seq_one_letter_code
_entity_poly.pdbx_strand_id
1 'polypeptide(L)'
;MKIQYSLLLLLLLSGFTQCKSPTVKSGSISDEALMDTIQRRTFNYFWEGAEPNSGLACERIHMDGIYPEDDQHVVTTGGSGFGIMAILAGIDRGYITREEGLARMEKIVSFLETADRFHGAYPHWWYGDTGKVKPFGQKDNGGDLVETAFLMQGLLAVHQYYVSGSTEEQALAVRIDTLWREVDWNFYRQNDQNVLYWHWSPEYGWEMNFPVYGYNECLIMYILAAASPTHSIPAEVYHDGWAEQGAIVDPHKVEDIELHLRYQGCEAGPLFWAHYSFLGLDPTNLSDKYLSLIHISE
;
A
#
# COMPACT_ATOMS: atom_id res chain seq x y z
N MET A 1 55.40 -38.22 69.41
CA MET A 1 54.05 -38.66 69.18
C MET A 1 53.57 -38.09 67.84
N LYS A 2 53.65 -38.87 66.75
CA LYS A 2 53.33 -38.41 65.40
C LYS A 2 52.01 -39.02 65.04
N ILE A 3 50.98 -38.19 64.75
CA ILE A 3 49.68 -38.64 64.27
C ILE A 3 49.72 -38.51 62.77
N GLN A 4 49.57 -39.67 62.07
CA GLN A 4 49.45 -39.76 60.65
C GLN A 4 47.96 -39.64 60.22
N TYR A 5 47.64 -38.68 59.37
CA TYR A 5 46.30 -38.57 58.77
C TYR A 5 46.37 -39.22 57.39
N SER A 6 45.62 -40.33 57.27
CA SER A 6 45.38 -40.95 55.97
C SER A 6 44.21 -40.23 55.28
N LEU A 7 44.48 -39.63 54.16
CA LEU A 7 43.49 -38.96 53.32
C LEU A 7 42.86 -40.02 52.42
N LEU A 8 41.60 -40.37 52.68
CA LEU A 8 40.82 -41.23 51.83
C LEU A 8 40.17 -40.42 50.69
N LEU A 9 40.71 -40.52 49.49
CA LEU A 9 40.19 -39.84 48.31
C LEU A 9 39.02 -40.65 47.70
N LEU A 10 37.78 -40.26 47.99
CA LEU A 10 36.58 -40.81 47.35
C LEU A 10 36.39 -40.18 46.00
N LEU A 11 36.67 -40.90 44.91
CA LEU A 11 36.33 -40.52 43.53
C LEU A 11 34.82 -40.75 43.34
N LEU A 12 34.00 -39.69 43.40
CA LEU A 12 32.64 -39.65 42.91
C LEU A 12 32.64 -39.51 41.40
N LEU A 13 32.50 -40.60 40.69
CA LEU A 13 32.14 -40.61 39.28
C LEU A 13 30.68 -40.18 39.15
N SER A 14 30.43 -38.89 39.04
CA SER A 14 29.14 -38.38 38.58
C SER A 14 29.03 -38.58 37.11
N GLY A 15 28.27 -39.60 36.70
CA GLY A 15 27.88 -39.81 35.34
C GLY A 15 26.98 -38.63 34.88
N PHE A 16 27.57 -37.71 34.10
CA PHE A 16 26.76 -36.75 33.33
C PHE A 16 25.99 -37.52 32.23
N THR A 17 24.78 -37.88 32.49
CA THR A 17 23.81 -38.21 31.47
C THR A 17 23.53 -36.92 30.70
N GLN A 18 24.23 -36.73 29.60
CA GLN A 18 23.89 -35.72 28.61
C GLN A 18 22.47 -36.01 28.11
N CYS A 19 21.49 -35.28 28.59
CA CYS A 19 20.20 -35.16 27.90
C CYS A 19 20.48 -34.64 26.49
N LYS A 20 20.50 -35.52 25.51
CA LYS A 20 20.40 -35.12 24.11
C LYS A 20 19.02 -34.51 23.96
N SER A 21 18.93 -33.19 23.97
CA SER A 21 17.75 -32.50 23.46
C SER A 21 17.44 -33.07 22.06
N PRO A 22 16.20 -33.43 21.78
CA PRO A 22 15.86 -33.90 20.43
C PRO A 22 16.23 -32.76 19.49
N THR A 23 17.21 -32.98 18.63
CA THR A 23 17.46 -32.15 17.46
C THR A 23 16.19 -32.26 16.61
N VAL A 24 15.29 -31.29 16.78
CA VAL A 24 14.27 -31.03 15.79
C VAL A 24 15.06 -30.77 14.52
N LYS A 25 15.07 -31.74 13.61
CA LYS A 25 15.51 -31.50 12.24
C LYS A 25 14.57 -30.43 11.73
N SER A 26 14.98 -29.19 11.75
CA SER A 26 14.41 -28.13 10.95
C SER A 26 14.50 -28.63 9.51
N GLY A 27 13.43 -29.28 9.04
CA GLY A 27 13.30 -29.56 7.63
C GLY A 27 13.35 -28.20 6.95
N SER A 28 14.39 -27.92 6.18
CA SER A 28 14.46 -26.70 5.40
C SER A 28 13.26 -26.70 4.46
N ILE A 29 12.35 -25.76 4.67
CA ILE A 29 11.29 -25.47 3.71
C ILE A 29 11.98 -25.03 2.41
N SER A 30 11.51 -25.49 1.26
CA SER A 30 12.04 -24.99 -0.02
C SER A 30 11.66 -23.51 -0.21
N ASP A 31 12.45 -22.78 -1.00
CA ASP A 31 12.18 -21.37 -1.28
C ASP A 31 10.79 -21.18 -1.89
N GLU A 32 10.35 -22.07 -2.77
CA GLU A 32 8.99 -22.05 -3.34
C GLU A 32 7.91 -22.20 -2.26
N ALA A 33 8.06 -23.16 -1.35
CA ALA A 33 7.09 -23.39 -0.29
C ALA A 33 7.11 -22.25 0.74
N LEU A 34 8.28 -21.63 0.96
CA LEU A 34 8.40 -20.44 1.79
C LEU A 34 7.68 -19.25 1.14
N MET A 35 7.90 -19.01 -0.15
CA MET A 35 7.25 -17.93 -0.89
C MET A 35 5.72 -18.11 -0.95
N ASP A 36 5.23 -19.32 -1.22
CA ASP A 36 3.78 -19.60 -1.18
C ASP A 36 3.20 -19.33 0.22
N THR A 37 3.91 -19.74 1.27
CA THR A 37 3.48 -19.48 2.65
C THR A 37 3.41 -17.99 2.95
N ILE A 38 4.41 -17.19 2.54
CA ILE A 38 4.45 -15.74 2.73
C ILE A 38 3.29 -15.10 1.98
N GLN A 39 3.12 -15.41 0.69
CA GLN A 39 2.06 -14.85 -0.15
C GLN A 39 0.67 -15.16 0.41
N ARG A 40 0.42 -16.42 0.80
CA ARG A 40 -0.86 -16.82 1.40
C ARG A 40 -1.15 -16.09 2.72
N ARG A 41 -0.16 -15.94 3.58
CA ARG A 41 -0.32 -15.22 4.86
C ARG A 41 -0.53 -13.72 4.66
N THR A 42 0.16 -13.11 3.70
CA THR A 42 -0.06 -11.72 3.31
C THR A 42 -1.46 -11.53 2.73
N PHE A 43 -1.89 -12.43 1.83
CA PHE A 43 -3.25 -12.44 1.29
C PHE A 43 -4.31 -12.53 2.41
N ASN A 44 -4.11 -13.38 3.42
CA ASN A 44 -5.08 -13.54 4.51
C ASN A 44 -5.28 -12.26 5.32
N TYR A 45 -4.29 -11.37 5.42
CA TYR A 45 -4.49 -10.06 6.03
C TYR A 45 -5.61 -9.28 5.35
N PHE A 46 -5.64 -9.30 4.01
CA PHE A 46 -6.63 -8.60 3.20
C PHE A 46 -7.93 -9.39 3.01
N TRP A 47 -7.89 -10.71 3.16
CA TRP A 47 -9.06 -11.57 2.92
C TRP A 47 -9.83 -11.88 4.22
N GLU A 48 -9.16 -12.50 5.18
CA GLU A 48 -9.74 -12.88 6.46
C GLU A 48 -9.77 -11.71 7.45
N GLY A 49 -8.73 -10.87 7.40
CA GLY A 49 -8.55 -9.70 8.25
C GLY A 49 -9.25 -8.43 7.75
N ALA A 50 -10.01 -8.50 6.64
CA ALA A 50 -10.76 -7.36 6.14
C ALA A 50 -11.86 -6.92 7.12
N GLU A 51 -12.14 -5.62 7.16
CA GLU A 51 -13.25 -5.07 7.92
C GLU A 51 -14.58 -5.67 7.40
N PRO A 52 -15.44 -6.23 8.28
CA PRO A 52 -16.55 -7.08 7.85
C PRO A 52 -17.68 -6.35 7.11
N ASN A 53 -17.88 -5.05 7.32
CA ASN A 53 -18.95 -4.30 6.65
C ASN A 53 -18.52 -3.78 5.27
N SER A 54 -17.35 -3.14 5.19
CA SER A 54 -16.81 -2.56 3.96
C SER A 54 -16.10 -3.58 3.07
N GLY A 55 -15.48 -4.59 3.65
CA GLY A 55 -14.59 -5.51 2.94
C GLY A 55 -13.19 -4.95 2.67
N LEU A 56 -12.89 -3.74 3.13
CA LEU A 56 -11.63 -3.04 2.97
C LEU A 56 -10.59 -3.49 4.01
N ALA A 57 -9.32 -3.12 3.78
CA ALA A 57 -8.24 -3.44 4.69
C ALA A 57 -8.35 -2.61 5.98
N CYS A 58 -8.32 -3.29 7.13
CA CYS A 58 -8.16 -2.61 8.42
C CYS A 58 -6.85 -1.81 8.43
N GLU A 59 -6.86 -0.65 9.09
CA GLU A 59 -5.64 0.14 9.31
C GLU A 59 -4.64 -0.69 10.11
N ARG A 60 -5.13 -1.41 11.11
CA ARG A 60 -4.35 -2.37 11.92
C ARG A 60 -5.21 -3.50 12.43
N ILE A 61 -4.56 -4.59 12.85
CA ILE A 61 -5.21 -5.70 13.55
C ILE A 61 -4.46 -5.93 14.86
N HIS A 62 -5.14 -5.75 15.98
CA HIS A 62 -4.60 -6.09 17.29
C HIS A 62 -4.70 -7.60 17.52
N MET A 63 -3.56 -8.27 17.65
CA MET A 63 -3.51 -9.74 17.74
C MET A 63 -4.10 -10.32 19.03
N ASP A 64 -4.25 -9.50 20.06
CA ASP A 64 -4.93 -9.82 21.31
C ASP A 64 -6.44 -9.53 21.29
N GLY A 65 -6.93 -8.93 20.19
CA GLY A 65 -8.32 -8.54 20.01
C GLY A 65 -8.78 -7.36 20.87
N ILE A 66 -7.84 -6.61 21.48
CA ILE A 66 -8.14 -5.45 22.33
C ILE A 66 -7.87 -4.17 21.50
N TYR A 67 -8.89 -3.34 21.38
CA TYR A 67 -8.86 -2.09 20.61
C TYR A 67 -9.09 -0.88 21.54
N PRO A 68 -8.04 -0.37 22.19
CA PRO A 68 -8.18 0.68 23.20
C PRO A 68 -8.62 2.03 22.63
N GLU A 69 -8.39 2.26 21.33
CA GLU A 69 -8.77 3.48 20.60
C GLU A 69 -10.13 3.34 19.88
N ASP A 70 -10.85 2.22 20.09
CA ASP A 70 -12.08 1.86 19.39
C ASP A 70 -11.92 1.89 17.85
N ASP A 71 -10.76 1.41 17.40
CA ASP A 71 -10.30 1.49 15.99
C ASP A 71 -10.48 0.18 15.20
N GLN A 72 -11.22 -0.81 15.73
CA GLN A 72 -11.45 -2.10 15.07
C GLN A 72 -12.15 -1.99 13.71
N HIS A 73 -12.88 -0.90 13.46
CA HIS A 73 -13.57 -0.63 12.21
C HIS A 73 -12.86 0.42 11.35
N VAL A 74 -11.67 0.89 11.76
CA VAL A 74 -10.90 1.84 10.95
C VAL A 74 -10.25 1.12 9.79
N VAL A 75 -10.54 1.59 8.57
CA VAL A 75 -9.98 1.07 7.31
C VAL A 75 -9.14 2.13 6.62
N THR A 76 -8.10 1.68 5.92
CA THR A 76 -7.16 2.54 5.21
C THR A 76 -7.47 2.58 3.71
N THR A 77 -7.36 3.75 3.11
CA THR A 77 -7.68 3.95 1.69
C THR A 77 -6.64 3.33 0.78
N GLY A 78 -5.40 3.74 0.86
CA GLY A 78 -4.33 3.22 0.00
C GLY A 78 -4.00 1.76 0.28
N GLY A 79 -3.94 1.37 1.57
CA GLY A 79 -3.75 -0.03 1.94
C GLY A 79 -4.85 -0.94 1.38
N SER A 80 -6.08 -0.45 1.27
CA SER A 80 -7.17 -1.17 0.60
C SER A 80 -6.94 -1.31 -0.90
N GLY A 81 -6.35 -0.32 -1.57
CA GLY A 81 -5.94 -0.42 -2.97
C GLY A 81 -4.96 -1.57 -3.21
N PHE A 82 -3.97 -1.71 -2.34
CA PHE A 82 -3.03 -2.85 -2.38
C PHE A 82 -3.73 -4.18 -2.04
N GLY A 83 -4.65 -4.17 -1.08
CA GLY A 83 -5.48 -5.32 -0.73
C GLY A 83 -6.34 -5.81 -1.89
N ILE A 84 -6.90 -4.91 -2.66
CA ILE A 84 -7.67 -5.21 -3.89
C ILE A 84 -6.80 -5.97 -4.90
N MET A 85 -5.56 -5.53 -5.13
CA MET A 85 -4.63 -6.24 -6.00
C MET A 85 -4.20 -7.60 -5.42
N ALA A 86 -4.04 -7.70 -4.10
CA ALA A 86 -3.78 -8.97 -3.44
C ALA A 86 -4.94 -9.97 -3.60
N ILE A 87 -6.20 -9.49 -3.65
CA ILE A 87 -7.37 -10.35 -3.93
C ILE A 87 -7.32 -10.89 -5.36
N LEU A 88 -6.96 -10.08 -6.36
CA LEU A 88 -6.76 -10.56 -7.74
C LEU A 88 -5.67 -11.63 -7.81
N ALA A 89 -4.54 -11.41 -7.13
CA ALA A 89 -3.49 -12.41 -7.01
C ALA A 89 -3.98 -13.69 -6.31
N GLY A 90 -4.85 -13.56 -5.32
CA GLY A 90 -5.48 -14.67 -4.62
C GLY A 90 -6.36 -15.53 -5.52
N ILE A 91 -7.10 -14.91 -6.45
CA ILE A 91 -7.88 -15.62 -7.49
C ILE A 91 -6.93 -16.38 -8.43
N ASP A 92 -5.91 -15.72 -8.95
CA ASP A 92 -4.94 -16.31 -9.89
C ASP A 92 -4.17 -17.48 -9.26
N ARG A 93 -3.83 -17.37 -7.98
CA ARG A 93 -3.17 -18.43 -7.20
C ARG A 93 -4.10 -19.55 -6.74
N GLY A 94 -5.42 -19.42 -6.94
CA GLY A 94 -6.41 -20.38 -6.48
C GLY A 94 -6.57 -20.42 -4.95
N TYR A 95 -6.27 -19.33 -4.25
CA TYR A 95 -6.53 -19.18 -2.82
C TYR A 95 -8.02 -19.00 -2.54
N ILE A 96 -8.70 -18.33 -3.47
CA ILE A 96 -10.16 -18.14 -3.52
C ILE A 96 -10.65 -18.38 -4.95
N THR A 97 -11.94 -18.60 -5.10
CA THR A 97 -12.57 -18.69 -6.44
C THR A 97 -12.77 -17.29 -7.05
N ARG A 98 -13.01 -17.27 -8.37
CA ARG A 98 -13.31 -16.02 -9.08
C ARG A 98 -14.63 -15.40 -8.58
N GLU A 99 -15.61 -16.23 -8.27
CA GLU A 99 -16.92 -15.82 -7.73
C GLU A 99 -16.79 -15.20 -6.33
N GLU A 100 -15.99 -15.80 -5.46
CA GLU A 100 -15.70 -15.24 -4.13
C GLU A 100 -15.01 -13.88 -4.24
N GLY A 101 -14.04 -13.75 -5.16
CA GLY A 101 -13.37 -12.49 -5.46
C GLY A 101 -14.33 -11.43 -5.97
N LEU A 102 -15.19 -11.77 -6.93
CA LEU A 102 -16.23 -10.87 -7.47
C LEU A 102 -17.15 -10.37 -6.36
N ALA A 103 -17.67 -11.26 -5.54
CA ALA A 103 -18.57 -10.89 -4.42
C ALA A 103 -17.87 -9.93 -3.42
N ARG A 104 -16.58 -10.12 -3.15
CA ARG A 104 -15.81 -9.21 -2.32
C ARG A 104 -15.64 -7.84 -2.98
N MET A 105 -15.35 -7.80 -4.27
CA MET A 105 -15.20 -6.55 -5.02
C MET A 105 -16.51 -5.77 -5.12
N GLU A 106 -17.64 -6.45 -5.32
CA GLU A 106 -18.96 -5.82 -5.29
C GLU A 106 -19.26 -5.16 -3.94
N LYS A 107 -18.91 -5.84 -2.84
CA LYS A 107 -19.04 -5.28 -1.50
C LYS A 107 -18.20 -4.02 -1.32
N ILE A 108 -16.92 -4.06 -1.72
CA ILE A 108 -16.00 -2.92 -1.64
C ILE A 108 -16.53 -1.74 -2.47
N VAL A 109 -16.89 -1.98 -3.72
CA VAL A 109 -17.38 -0.91 -4.61
C VAL A 109 -18.69 -0.32 -4.08
N SER A 110 -19.61 -1.14 -3.56
CA SER A 110 -20.85 -0.65 -2.95
C SER A 110 -20.61 0.23 -1.72
N PHE A 111 -19.59 -0.07 -0.91
CA PHE A 111 -19.17 0.79 0.18
C PHE A 111 -18.61 2.12 -0.35
N LEU A 112 -17.71 2.07 -1.33
CA LEU A 112 -17.04 3.24 -1.89
C LEU A 112 -18.00 4.23 -2.57
N GLU A 113 -19.11 3.75 -3.15
CA GLU A 113 -20.15 4.58 -3.76
C GLU A 113 -20.91 5.45 -2.74
N THR A 114 -20.90 5.06 -1.47
CA THR A 114 -21.65 5.73 -0.40
C THR A 114 -20.78 6.36 0.68
N ALA A 115 -19.51 6.03 0.74
CA ALA A 115 -18.55 6.56 1.70
C ALA A 115 -18.25 8.05 1.44
N ASP A 116 -17.82 8.75 2.49
CA ASP A 116 -17.43 10.16 2.39
C ASP A 116 -16.32 10.35 1.35
N ARG A 117 -16.52 11.34 0.46
CA ARG A 117 -15.57 11.77 -0.57
C ARG A 117 -15.52 13.29 -0.63
N PHE A 118 -14.39 13.84 -1.05
CA PHE A 118 -14.13 15.27 -1.07
C PHE A 118 -13.57 15.65 -2.45
N HIS A 119 -14.39 16.28 -3.29
CA HIS A 119 -14.05 16.49 -4.70
C HIS A 119 -13.65 15.19 -5.42
N GLY A 120 -14.36 14.11 -5.09
CA GLY A 120 -14.11 12.79 -5.63
C GLY A 120 -12.95 12.01 -4.98
N ALA A 121 -12.03 12.66 -4.28
CA ALA A 121 -10.99 11.97 -3.53
C ALA A 121 -11.52 11.42 -2.20
N TYR A 122 -10.98 10.31 -1.81
CA TYR A 122 -11.29 9.62 -0.57
C TYR A 122 -10.39 10.12 0.58
N PRO A 123 -10.82 10.01 1.84
CA PRO A 123 -9.99 10.38 2.98
C PRO A 123 -8.86 9.37 3.21
N HIS A 124 -7.93 9.71 4.09
CA HIS A 124 -6.87 8.80 4.52
C HIS A 124 -7.45 7.54 5.16
N TRP A 125 -8.41 7.71 6.06
CA TRP A 125 -9.12 6.63 6.75
C TRP A 125 -10.63 6.85 6.80
N TRP A 126 -11.38 5.75 6.86
CA TRP A 126 -12.80 5.71 7.18
C TRP A 126 -13.09 4.85 8.40
N TYR A 127 -14.25 5.06 8.97
CA TYR A 127 -14.92 4.02 9.74
C TYR A 127 -15.62 3.08 8.75
N GLY A 128 -15.19 1.82 8.67
CA GLY A 128 -15.66 0.84 7.68
C GLY A 128 -17.10 0.37 7.90
N ASP A 129 -17.66 0.59 9.08
CA ASP A 129 -19.07 0.32 9.41
C ASP A 129 -20.02 1.45 8.98
N THR A 130 -19.55 2.68 8.88
CA THR A 130 -20.37 3.85 8.58
C THR A 130 -20.05 4.58 7.29
N GLY A 131 -18.86 4.36 6.73
CA GLY A 131 -18.35 5.10 5.57
C GLY A 131 -17.99 6.56 5.87
N LYS A 132 -17.96 6.94 7.14
CA LYS A 132 -17.61 8.30 7.55
C LYS A 132 -16.10 8.46 7.68
N VAL A 133 -15.60 9.65 7.32
CA VAL A 133 -14.20 9.98 7.47
C VAL A 133 -13.74 9.79 8.92
N LYS A 134 -12.63 9.07 9.10
CA LYS A 134 -11.87 9.01 10.34
C LYS A 134 -10.68 9.96 10.19
N PRO A 135 -10.65 11.10 10.87
CA PRO A 135 -9.52 12.02 10.76
C PRO A 135 -8.19 11.35 11.10
N PHE A 136 -7.23 11.46 10.19
CA PHE A 136 -5.84 11.08 10.46
C PHE A 136 -5.15 12.09 11.38
N GLY A 137 -5.50 13.35 11.20
CA GLY A 137 -5.07 14.46 12.02
C GLY A 137 -6.09 15.60 12.00
N GLN A 138 -5.89 16.64 12.82
CA GLN A 138 -6.84 17.73 12.94
C GLN A 138 -7.17 18.38 11.58
N LYS A 139 -6.16 18.59 10.73
CA LYS A 139 -6.32 19.19 9.40
C LYS A 139 -6.39 18.15 8.29
N ASP A 140 -6.20 16.89 8.63
CA ASP A 140 -6.28 15.73 7.75
C ASP A 140 -7.58 14.97 8.06
N ASN A 141 -8.69 15.61 7.69
CA ASN A 141 -10.06 15.16 7.91
C ASN A 141 -10.92 15.27 6.65
N GLY A 142 -10.29 15.30 5.50
CA GLY A 142 -10.94 15.46 4.21
C GLY A 142 -10.36 14.54 3.14
N GLY A 143 -10.23 15.04 1.91
CA GLY A 143 -9.72 14.25 0.79
C GLY A 143 -8.19 14.12 0.81
N ASP A 144 -7.71 12.90 0.69
CA ASP A 144 -6.30 12.53 0.51
C ASP A 144 -6.10 12.01 -0.91
N LEU A 145 -5.41 12.80 -1.75
CA LEU A 145 -5.25 12.48 -3.15
C LEU A 145 -4.25 11.32 -3.37
N VAL A 146 -3.26 11.20 -2.51
CA VAL A 146 -2.24 10.13 -2.60
C VAL A 146 -2.84 8.78 -2.26
N GLU A 147 -3.53 8.68 -1.14
CA GLU A 147 -4.24 7.47 -0.75
C GLU A 147 -5.31 7.09 -1.79
N THR A 148 -6.02 8.10 -2.33
CA THR A 148 -6.97 7.91 -3.44
C THR A 148 -6.28 7.33 -4.68
N ALA A 149 -5.08 7.77 -5.02
CA ALA A 149 -4.34 7.22 -6.16
C ALA A 149 -3.99 5.75 -5.96
N PHE A 150 -3.59 5.35 -4.76
CA PHE A 150 -3.33 3.94 -4.44
C PHE A 150 -4.60 3.09 -4.50
N LEU A 151 -5.73 3.62 -4.04
CA LEU A 151 -7.01 2.93 -4.17
C LEU A 151 -7.41 2.78 -5.64
N MET A 152 -7.29 3.85 -6.43
CA MET A 152 -7.68 3.86 -7.84
C MET A 152 -6.80 2.93 -8.70
N GLN A 153 -5.49 2.83 -8.45
CA GLN A 153 -4.69 1.84 -9.18
C GLN A 153 -5.16 0.41 -8.94
N GLY A 154 -5.57 0.07 -7.71
CA GLY A 154 -6.16 -1.22 -7.39
C GLY A 154 -7.51 -1.44 -8.10
N LEU A 155 -8.40 -0.46 -8.05
CA LEU A 155 -9.71 -0.52 -8.71
C LEU A 155 -9.58 -0.62 -10.24
N LEU A 156 -8.65 0.12 -10.85
CA LEU A 156 -8.41 0.03 -12.30
C LEU A 156 -7.83 -1.34 -12.71
N ALA A 157 -7.03 -1.98 -11.86
CA ALA A 157 -6.62 -3.37 -12.08
C ALA A 157 -7.83 -4.32 -12.05
N VAL A 158 -8.77 -4.14 -11.12
CA VAL A 158 -10.04 -4.90 -11.08
C VAL A 158 -10.89 -4.63 -12.31
N HIS A 159 -11.04 -3.36 -12.71
CA HIS A 159 -11.72 -2.99 -13.94
C HIS A 159 -11.18 -3.77 -15.15
N GLN A 160 -9.87 -3.75 -15.34
CA GLN A 160 -9.21 -4.45 -16.45
C GLN A 160 -9.37 -5.97 -16.36
N TYR A 161 -9.39 -6.53 -15.17
CA TYR A 161 -9.57 -7.96 -14.93
C TYR A 161 -10.96 -8.46 -15.29
N TYR A 162 -12.01 -7.63 -15.07
CA TYR A 162 -13.41 -8.01 -15.23
C TYR A 162 -14.10 -7.43 -16.47
N VAL A 163 -13.54 -6.44 -17.15
CA VAL A 163 -14.21 -5.73 -18.29
C VAL A 163 -14.63 -6.64 -19.44
N SER A 164 -14.00 -7.78 -19.63
CA SER A 164 -14.32 -8.77 -20.69
C SER A 164 -14.94 -10.06 -20.12
N GLY A 165 -15.37 -10.05 -18.87
CA GLY A 165 -15.91 -11.20 -18.17
C GLY A 165 -17.42 -11.40 -18.33
N SER A 166 -18.07 -11.96 -17.31
CA SER A 166 -19.53 -12.16 -17.28
C SER A 166 -20.29 -10.82 -17.26
N THR A 167 -21.61 -10.86 -17.38
CA THR A 167 -22.45 -9.67 -17.29
C THR A 167 -22.30 -8.95 -15.97
N GLU A 168 -22.21 -9.70 -14.87
CA GLU A 168 -22.02 -9.18 -13.52
C GLU A 168 -20.64 -8.54 -13.35
N GLU A 169 -19.60 -9.17 -13.89
CA GLU A 169 -18.23 -8.65 -13.88
C GLU A 169 -18.12 -7.35 -14.69
N GLN A 170 -18.74 -7.30 -15.87
CA GLN A 170 -18.82 -6.09 -16.70
C GLN A 170 -19.59 -4.97 -15.99
N ALA A 171 -20.67 -5.28 -15.28
CA ALA A 171 -21.43 -4.31 -14.51
C ALA A 171 -20.58 -3.70 -13.37
N LEU A 172 -19.80 -4.53 -12.68
CA LEU A 172 -18.84 -4.05 -11.67
C LEU A 172 -17.76 -3.15 -12.30
N ALA A 173 -17.21 -3.53 -13.45
CA ALA A 173 -16.22 -2.71 -14.15
C ALA A 173 -16.77 -1.32 -14.52
N VAL A 174 -18.02 -1.21 -14.96
CA VAL A 174 -18.69 0.08 -15.25
C VAL A 174 -18.81 0.94 -13.99
N ARG A 175 -19.14 0.36 -12.83
CA ARG A 175 -19.21 1.08 -11.55
C ARG A 175 -17.85 1.62 -11.14
N ILE A 176 -16.80 0.83 -11.32
CA ILE A 176 -15.42 1.26 -11.05
C ILE A 176 -15.00 2.40 -11.99
N ASP A 177 -15.30 2.33 -13.28
CA ASP A 177 -15.04 3.42 -14.24
C ASP A 177 -15.75 4.72 -13.82
N THR A 178 -16.96 4.62 -13.25
CA THR A 178 -17.69 5.77 -12.71
C THR A 178 -16.93 6.40 -11.54
N LEU A 179 -16.50 5.60 -10.55
CA LEU A 179 -15.73 6.10 -9.41
C LEU A 179 -14.41 6.76 -9.84
N TRP A 180 -13.74 6.16 -10.81
CA TRP A 180 -12.52 6.70 -11.41
C TRP A 180 -12.74 8.09 -12.05
N ARG A 181 -13.81 8.26 -12.82
CA ARG A 181 -14.17 9.50 -13.51
C ARG A 181 -14.60 10.62 -12.58
N GLU A 182 -15.07 10.29 -11.40
CA GLU A 182 -15.54 11.26 -10.41
C GLU A 182 -14.42 11.89 -9.57
N VAL A 183 -13.19 11.38 -9.63
CA VAL A 183 -12.05 12.00 -8.93
C VAL A 183 -11.66 13.28 -9.65
N ASP A 184 -11.83 14.43 -9.00
CA ASP A 184 -11.43 15.73 -9.54
C ASP A 184 -9.96 16.02 -9.24
N TRP A 185 -9.07 15.40 -10.01
CA TRP A 185 -7.62 15.58 -9.91
C TRP A 185 -7.21 17.04 -10.10
N ASN A 186 -7.91 17.76 -11.00
CA ASN A 186 -7.59 19.15 -11.30
C ASN A 186 -7.88 20.09 -10.13
N PHE A 187 -8.89 19.78 -9.29
CA PHE A 187 -9.18 20.54 -8.07
C PHE A 187 -7.96 20.55 -7.13
N TYR A 188 -7.24 19.43 -7.03
CA TYR A 188 -6.09 19.27 -6.13
C TYR A 188 -4.82 20.01 -6.59
N ARG A 189 -4.93 20.89 -7.58
CA ARG A 189 -3.90 21.86 -7.95
C ARG A 189 -3.92 23.14 -7.13
N GLN A 190 -4.80 23.27 -6.16
CA GLN A 190 -4.91 24.43 -5.26
C GLN A 190 -4.88 25.77 -6.01
N ASN A 191 -5.98 26.11 -6.69
CA ASN A 191 -6.09 27.31 -7.54
C ASN A 191 -5.19 27.28 -8.79
N ASP A 192 -5.23 26.18 -9.54
CA ASP A 192 -4.56 26.01 -10.85
C ASP A 192 -3.03 26.08 -10.82
N GLN A 193 -2.39 25.81 -9.68
CA GLN A 193 -0.95 25.71 -9.62
C GLN A 193 -0.42 24.51 -10.43
N ASN A 194 0.84 24.57 -10.85
CA ASN A 194 1.48 23.47 -11.59
C ASN A 194 2.09 22.42 -10.66
N VAL A 195 1.35 22.01 -9.65
CA VAL A 195 1.72 20.95 -8.70
C VAL A 195 0.45 20.37 -8.11
N LEU A 196 0.44 19.07 -7.77
CA LEU A 196 -0.64 18.45 -7.02
C LEU A 196 -0.35 18.55 -5.53
N TYR A 197 -1.43 18.74 -4.77
CA TYR A 197 -1.40 18.78 -3.31
C TYR A 197 -1.95 17.49 -2.73
N TRP A 198 -1.34 17.04 -1.63
CA TRP A 198 -1.68 15.80 -0.96
C TRP A 198 -3.10 15.79 -0.43
N HIS A 199 -3.51 16.89 0.21
CA HIS A 199 -4.67 16.88 1.07
C HIS A 199 -5.49 18.18 0.98
N TRP A 200 -6.81 18.04 1.06
CA TRP A 200 -7.77 19.14 1.24
C TRP A 200 -8.77 18.81 2.34
N SER A 201 -9.05 19.79 3.23
CA SER A 201 -9.98 19.67 4.34
C SER A 201 -11.26 20.49 4.09
N PRO A 202 -12.46 19.94 4.36
CA PRO A 202 -13.70 20.73 4.28
C PRO A 202 -13.76 21.86 5.31
N GLU A 203 -13.06 21.75 6.44
CA GLU A 203 -13.02 22.73 7.52
C GLU A 203 -11.84 23.70 7.41
N TYR A 204 -10.68 23.20 7.00
CA TYR A 204 -9.41 23.95 6.99
C TYR A 204 -8.93 24.27 5.57
N GLY A 205 -9.63 23.82 4.53
CA GLY A 205 -9.22 24.04 3.13
C GLY A 205 -7.81 23.50 2.88
N TRP A 206 -6.94 24.36 2.37
CA TRP A 206 -5.56 24.05 2.02
C TRP A 206 -4.53 24.34 3.13
N GLU A 207 -4.94 24.47 4.38
CA GLU A 207 -4.03 24.86 5.47
C GLU A 207 -2.86 23.90 5.72
N MET A 208 -2.96 22.61 5.34
CA MET A 208 -1.80 21.72 5.37
C MET A 208 -0.75 22.12 4.35
N ASN A 209 -1.16 22.68 3.21
CA ASN A 209 -0.30 23.23 2.16
C ASN A 209 0.88 22.29 1.83
N PHE A 210 0.56 21.03 1.49
CA PHE A 210 1.54 19.99 1.27
C PHE A 210 1.63 19.63 -0.23
N PRO A 211 2.43 20.37 -1.04
CA PRO A 211 2.66 20.02 -2.44
C PRO A 211 3.50 18.76 -2.54
N VAL A 212 3.20 17.93 -3.55
CA VAL A 212 3.89 16.66 -3.81
C VAL A 212 4.83 16.82 -5.00
N TYR A 213 6.13 16.70 -4.79
CA TYR A 213 7.15 16.84 -5.81
C TYR A 213 8.38 15.96 -5.52
N GLY A 214 9.23 15.77 -6.53
CA GLY A 214 10.40 14.90 -6.41
C GLY A 214 10.04 13.42 -6.35
N TYR A 215 11.05 12.55 -6.35
CA TYR A 215 10.82 11.11 -6.37
C TYR A 215 10.38 10.59 -4.99
N ASN A 216 9.20 10.04 -4.96
CA ASN A 216 8.58 9.37 -3.82
C ASN A 216 7.49 8.39 -4.31
N GLU A 217 6.67 7.84 -3.40
CA GLU A 217 5.60 6.90 -3.70
C GLU A 217 4.48 7.44 -4.59
N CYS A 218 4.41 8.76 -4.78
CA CYS A 218 3.26 9.42 -5.38
C CYS A 218 3.30 9.53 -6.92
N LEU A 219 4.26 8.89 -7.62
CA LEU A 219 4.32 8.93 -9.09
C LEU A 219 2.99 8.50 -9.72
N ILE A 220 2.36 7.44 -9.19
CA ILE A 220 1.07 6.94 -9.70
C ILE A 220 -0.03 8.00 -9.63
N MET A 221 -0.03 8.88 -8.63
CA MET A 221 -0.99 9.98 -8.51
C MET A 221 -0.91 10.92 -9.73
N TYR A 222 0.29 11.31 -10.14
CA TYR A 222 0.49 12.16 -11.32
C TYR A 222 0.11 11.46 -12.61
N ILE A 223 0.42 10.16 -12.74
CA ILE A 223 0.06 9.37 -13.91
C ILE A 223 -1.46 9.24 -14.03
N LEU A 224 -2.16 8.90 -12.94
CA LEU A 224 -3.61 8.83 -12.93
C LEU A 224 -4.25 10.19 -13.19
N ALA A 225 -3.75 11.25 -12.58
CA ALA A 225 -4.25 12.59 -12.81
C ALA A 225 -4.10 13.02 -14.27
N ALA A 226 -2.97 12.72 -14.93
CA ALA A 226 -2.76 13.01 -16.35
C ALA A 226 -3.64 12.13 -17.26
N ALA A 227 -3.90 10.88 -16.86
CA ALA A 227 -4.70 9.94 -17.62
C ALA A 227 -6.22 10.08 -17.40
N SER A 228 -6.66 10.91 -16.44
CA SER A 228 -8.08 11.06 -16.12
C SER A 228 -8.90 11.46 -17.34
N PRO A 229 -10.00 10.75 -17.66
CA PRO A 229 -10.83 11.05 -18.82
C PRO A 229 -11.75 12.27 -18.64
N THR A 230 -11.90 12.77 -17.43
CA THR A 230 -12.85 13.83 -17.06
C THR A 230 -12.20 15.05 -16.42
N HIS A 231 -11.20 14.85 -15.55
CA HIS A 231 -10.56 15.87 -14.75
C HIS A 231 -9.03 15.80 -14.87
N SER A 232 -8.53 15.65 -16.10
CA SER A 232 -7.10 15.53 -16.36
C SER A 232 -6.35 16.82 -16.02
N ILE A 233 -5.11 16.68 -15.59
CA ILE A 233 -4.18 17.78 -15.34
C ILE A 233 -3.40 18.11 -16.63
N PRO A 234 -3.00 19.38 -16.85
CA PRO A 234 -2.06 19.75 -17.89
C PRO A 234 -0.68 19.10 -17.69
N ALA A 235 0.06 18.89 -18.78
CA ALA A 235 1.41 18.29 -18.74
C ALA A 235 2.39 19.11 -17.88
N GLU A 236 2.20 20.42 -17.79
CA GLU A 236 2.99 21.33 -16.98
C GLU A 236 2.95 20.97 -15.49
N VAL A 237 1.84 20.41 -15.00
CA VAL A 237 1.70 19.98 -13.59
C VAL A 237 2.67 18.84 -13.28
N TYR A 238 2.88 17.91 -14.22
CA TYR A 238 3.91 16.89 -14.08
C TYR A 238 5.32 17.47 -14.20
N HIS A 239 5.54 18.33 -15.20
CA HIS A 239 6.88 18.87 -15.50
C HIS A 239 7.39 19.85 -14.44
N ASP A 240 6.54 20.78 -14.01
CA ASP A 240 6.90 21.80 -13.04
C ASP A 240 6.77 21.28 -11.59
N GLY A 241 5.71 20.53 -11.31
CA GLY A 241 5.44 19.95 -10.00
C GLY A 241 6.31 18.72 -9.73
N TRP A 242 5.89 17.56 -10.22
CA TRP A 242 6.59 16.29 -9.92
C TRP A 242 8.07 16.32 -10.29
N ALA A 243 8.38 16.65 -11.53
CA ALA A 243 9.74 16.59 -12.06
C ALA A 243 10.58 17.84 -11.76
N GLU A 244 10.02 18.87 -11.09
CA GLU A 244 10.72 20.10 -10.70
C GLU A 244 11.53 20.71 -11.84
N GLN A 245 10.94 20.75 -13.07
CA GLN A 245 11.57 21.20 -14.32
C GLN A 245 12.87 20.46 -14.70
N GLY A 246 13.03 19.24 -14.18
CA GLY A 246 14.21 18.39 -14.39
C GLY A 246 15.15 18.30 -13.20
N ALA A 247 14.92 19.07 -12.13
CA ALA A 247 15.72 18.96 -10.90
C ALA A 247 15.54 17.62 -10.17
N ILE A 248 14.54 16.83 -10.55
CA ILE A 248 14.38 15.45 -10.07
C ILE A 248 15.57 14.55 -10.49
N VAL A 249 16.27 14.88 -11.58
CA VAL A 249 17.46 14.14 -12.04
C VAL A 249 18.67 14.68 -11.28
N ASP A 250 19.15 13.90 -10.33
CA ASP A 250 20.26 14.26 -9.45
C ASP A 250 21.16 13.03 -9.19
N PRO A 251 22.06 12.68 -10.14
CA PRO A 251 22.94 11.53 -9.98
C PRO A 251 23.89 11.71 -8.79
N HIS A 252 23.80 10.83 -7.83
CA HIS A 252 24.65 10.82 -6.63
C HIS A 252 24.92 9.41 -6.14
N LYS A 253 25.80 9.23 -5.16
CA LYS A 253 26.12 7.93 -4.57
C LYS A 253 25.79 7.90 -3.08
N VAL A 254 25.15 6.79 -2.69
CA VAL A 254 24.94 6.42 -1.29
C VAL A 254 25.55 5.05 -1.08
N GLU A 255 26.54 4.92 -0.20
CA GLU A 255 27.27 3.68 0.06
C GLU A 255 27.76 2.95 -1.21
N ASP A 256 28.33 3.71 -2.17
CA ASP A 256 28.79 3.24 -3.49
C ASP A 256 27.68 2.82 -4.47
N ILE A 257 26.41 2.90 -4.11
CA ILE A 257 25.27 2.69 -5.00
C ILE A 257 24.96 4.01 -5.71
N GLU A 258 24.93 3.99 -7.05
CA GLU A 258 24.56 5.14 -7.85
C GLU A 258 23.03 5.29 -7.87
N LEU A 259 22.54 6.44 -7.40
CA LEU A 259 21.14 6.85 -7.47
C LEU A 259 21.01 7.97 -8.51
N HIS A 260 19.95 7.93 -9.31
CA HIS A 260 19.73 8.85 -10.41
C HIS A 260 18.68 9.91 -10.12
N LEU A 261 17.86 9.71 -9.11
CA LEU A 261 16.75 10.58 -8.77
C LEU A 261 16.93 11.21 -7.40
N ARG A 262 16.48 12.47 -7.31
CA ARG A 262 16.40 13.19 -6.05
C ARG A 262 15.11 12.82 -5.31
N TYR A 263 15.26 12.31 -4.11
CA TYR A 263 14.16 12.09 -3.20
C TYR A 263 13.79 13.39 -2.49
N GLN A 264 12.50 13.64 -2.29
CA GLN A 264 12.02 14.81 -1.58
C GLN A 264 12.63 14.90 -0.17
N GLY A 265 13.54 15.85 0.03
CA GLY A 265 14.10 16.16 1.35
C GLY A 265 15.10 15.17 1.94
N CYS A 266 15.56 14.14 1.19
CA CYS A 266 16.55 13.17 1.67
C CYS A 266 17.42 12.61 0.54
N GLU A 267 18.59 12.04 0.91
CA GLU A 267 19.53 11.45 -0.06
C GLU A 267 19.01 10.12 -0.63
N ALA A 268 18.24 9.36 0.16
CA ALA A 268 17.60 8.12 -0.28
C ALA A 268 16.29 7.94 0.49
N GLY A 269 15.24 7.52 -0.20
CA GLY A 269 13.93 7.28 0.37
C GLY A 269 13.78 5.87 0.96
N PRO A 270 12.73 5.64 1.75
CA PRO A 270 12.35 4.30 2.17
C PRO A 270 11.93 3.45 0.97
N LEU A 271 12.07 2.13 1.08
CA LEU A 271 11.84 1.19 -0.03
C LEU A 271 10.46 1.33 -0.70
N PHE A 272 9.42 1.66 0.07
CA PHE A 272 8.07 1.82 -0.48
C PHE A 272 7.95 2.99 -1.47
N TRP A 273 8.78 4.04 -1.38
CA TRP A 273 8.82 5.12 -2.36
C TRP A 273 9.17 4.61 -3.77
N ALA A 274 10.00 3.59 -3.85
CA ALA A 274 10.37 2.98 -5.11
C ALA A 274 9.39 1.91 -5.62
N HIS A 275 8.46 1.44 -4.78
CA HIS A 275 7.63 0.27 -5.12
C HIS A 275 6.14 0.57 -5.28
N TYR A 276 5.55 1.47 -4.48
CA TYR A 276 4.09 1.60 -4.41
C TYR A 276 3.44 1.96 -5.74
N SER A 277 4.03 2.88 -6.50
CA SER A 277 3.50 3.23 -7.82
C SER A 277 3.53 2.07 -8.82
N PHE A 278 4.48 1.16 -8.69
CA PHE A 278 4.69 0.07 -9.65
C PHE A 278 3.92 -1.21 -9.30
N LEU A 279 3.12 -1.22 -8.24
CA LEU A 279 2.23 -2.33 -7.95
C LEU A 279 1.08 -2.45 -8.97
N GLY A 280 0.63 -1.34 -9.51
CA GLY A 280 -0.41 -1.29 -10.55
C GLY A 280 0.06 -0.71 -11.89
N LEU A 281 1.27 -0.16 -11.96
CA LEU A 281 1.85 0.45 -13.15
C LEU A 281 3.02 -0.40 -13.63
N ASP A 282 2.93 -0.95 -14.85
CA ASP A 282 4.05 -1.60 -15.50
C ASP A 282 5.06 -0.53 -15.99
N PRO A 283 6.28 -0.47 -15.43
CA PRO A 283 7.28 0.50 -15.87
C PRO A 283 7.91 0.15 -17.23
N THR A 284 7.65 -1.03 -17.77
CA THR A 284 8.25 -1.47 -19.03
C THR A 284 7.91 -0.51 -20.17
N ASN A 285 8.92 0.05 -20.80
CA ASN A 285 8.81 1.05 -21.86
C ASN A 285 8.23 2.42 -21.44
N LEU A 286 8.05 2.66 -20.16
CA LEU A 286 7.76 4.01 -19.69
C LEU A 286 9.05 4.86 -19.77
N SER A 287 8.90 6.05 -20.32
CA SER A 287 9.99 7.04 -20.35
C SER A 287 9.39 8.43 -20.39
N ASP A 288 10.07 9.37 -19.78
CA ASP A 288 9.80 10.78 -19.93
C ASP A 288 11.04 11.51 -20.47
N LYS A 289 10.97 12.83 -20.60
CA LYS A 289 12.10 13.61 -21.11
C LYS A 289 13.26 13.76 -20.11
N TYR A 290 13.08 13.29 -18.87
CA TYR A 290 14.07 13.44 -17.80
C TYR A 290 14.77 12.13 -17.50
N LEU A 291 14.03 11.03 -17.46
CA LEU A 291 14.57 9.71 -17.10
C LEU A 291 13.74 8.59 -17.73
N SER A 292 14.41 7.51 -18.14
CA SER A 292 13.72 6.26 -18.42
C SER A 292 13.33 5.61 -17.09
N LEU A 293 12.03 5.38 -16.88
CA LEU A 293 11.53 4.74 -15.65
C LEU A 293 11.97 3.28 -15.49
N ILE A 294 12.47 2.65 -16.56
CA ILE A 294 13.00 1.27 -16.51
C ILE A 294 14.21 1.17 -15.54
N HIS A 295 15.02 2.22 -15.45
CA HIS A 295 16.20 2.23 -14.59
C HIS A 295 15.91 2.51 -13.11
N ILE A 296 14.66 2.75 -12.74
CA ILE A 296 14.24 2.99 -11.35
C ILE A 296 14.00 1.67 -10.61
N SER A 297 13.71 0.59 -11.34
CA SER A 297 13.33 -0.72 -10.79
C SER A 297 14.47 -1.75 -10.78
N GLU A 298 15.67 -1.40 -11.26
CA GLU A 298 16.87 -2.21 -11.16
C GLU A 298 17.69 -1.81 -9.91
#